data_5398fd267b794058670a61322fc6be5d
#
_entry.id   5398fd267b794058670a61322fc6be5d
#
_cell.length_a   1.000
_cell.length_b   1.000
_cell.length_c   1.000
_cell.angle_alpha   90.00
_cell.angle_beta   90.00
_cell.angle_gamma   90.00
#
_symmetry.space_group_name_H-M   'P 1'
#
loop_
_entity.id
_entity.type
_entity.pdbx_description
1 polymer ?
#
loop_
_entity_poly.entity_id
_entity_poly.type
_entity_poly.pdbx_seq_one_letter_code
_entity_poly.pdbx_strand_id
1 'polypeptide(L)'
;MSILPILQIGDVLVSSDIFTEKFCCDLEKCKGVCCVEGDAGAPVTLDEVGEIENALDIVWSDLSASAQSVIDKQGVAYTDQEGDLVTSIVHGKNCVFTCYTSQESTSETDGGLPPGCCICALEKAFRAGKSKWRKPMSCALYPIRVKVFGGGLVGLNYNRWAICKDAVLKGEQLNIPVYKFLKGPLIQRFGEAWYTELCEVAEQFGY
;
A
#
# COMPACT_ATOMS: atom_id res chain seq x y z
N MET A 1 12.56 23.46 -16.80
CA MET A 1 11.89 22.31 -16.19
C MET A 1 11.42 21.41 -17.33
N SER A 2 12.02 20.24 -17.49
CA SER A 2 11.52 19.25 -18.44
C SER A 2 10.20 18.72 -17.88
N ILE A 3 9.09 18.93 -18.60
CA ILE A 3 7.83 18.29 -18.26
C ILE A 3 8.03 16.82 -18.56
N LEU A 4 8.08 16.00 -17.52
CA LEU A 4 8.17 14.55 -17.68
C LEU A 4 6.87 14.08 -18.35
N PRO A 5 6.93 13.26 -19.40
CA PRO A 5 5.73 12.86 -20.12
C PRO A 5 4.82 12.01 -19.22
N ILE A 6 3.51 12.24 -19.35
CA ILE A 6 2.49 11.31 -18.87
C ILE A 6 2.23 10.35 -20.03
N LEU A 7 2.35 9.06 -19.77
CA LEU A 7 2.07 8.02 -20.75
C LEU A 7 0.67 7.47 -20.51
N GLN A 8 -0.05 7.14 -21.57
CA GLN A 8 -1.38 6.57 -21.47
C GLN A 8 -1.35 5.10 -21.91
N ILE A 9 -1.90 4.22 -21.08
CA ILE A 9 -2.04 2.79 -21.33
C ILE A 9 -3.51 2.43 -21.08
N GLY A 10 -4.26 2.21 -22.13
CA GLY A 10 -5.73 2.11 -22.05
C GLY A 10 -6.32 3.37 -21.41
N ASP A 11 -7.13 3.21 -20.37
CA ASP A 11 -7.74 4.30 -19.60
C ASP A 11 -6.88 4.75 -18.41
N VAL A 12 -5.59 4.42 -18.39
CA VAL A 12 -4.68 4.75 -17.29
C VAL A 12 -3.60 5.72 -17.73
N LEU A 13 -3.53 6.87 -17.07
CA LEU A 13 -2.46 7.87 -17.20
C LEU A 13 -1.35 7.54 -16.21
N VAL A 14 -0.16 7.27 -16.71
CA VAL A 14 1.00 6.85 -15.92
C VAL A 14 2.04 7.96 -15.91
N SER A 15 2.36 8.49 -14.73
CA SER A 15 3.48 9.42 -14.58
C SER A 15 4.80 8.72 -14.92
N SER A 16 5.71 9.42 -15.61
CA SER A 16 7.05 8.90 -15.91
C SER A 16 7.84 8.51 -14.65
N ASP A 17 7.54 9.11 -13.50
CA ASP A 17 8.14 8.73 -12.23
C ASP A 17 7.94 7.23 -11.91
N ILE A 18 6.85 6.63 -12.39
CA ILE A 18 6.57 5.19 -12.20
C ILE A 18 7.65 4.32 -12.85
N PHE A 19 8.27 4.81 -13.93
CA PHE A 19 9.31 4.10 -14.67
C PHE A 19 10.71 4.47 -14.16
N THR A 20 10.93 5.73 -13.78
CA THR A 20 12.26 6.25 -13.47
C THR A 20 12.66 6.10 -12.00
N GLU A 21 11.71 6.29 -11.08
CA GLU A 21 11.99 6.21 -9.65
C GLU A 21 12.29 4.77 -9.22
N LYS A 22 13.35 4.63 -8.42
CA LYS A 22 13.77 3.35 -7.87
C LYS A 22 13.21 3.17 -6.48
N PHE A 23 12.69 1.97 -6.20
CA PHE A 23 12.07 1.70 -4.92
C PHE A 23 12.11 0.21 -4.57
N CYS A 24 12.50 -0.09 -3.34
CA CYS A 24 12.39 -1.42 -2.76
C CYS A 24 12.23 -1.26 -1.24
N CYS A 25 11.09 -1.67 -0.67
CA CYS A 25 10.87 -1.57 0.78
C CYS A 25 12.03 -2.19 1.57
N ASP A 26 12.51 -1.45 2.57
CA ASP A 26 13.52 -1.91 3.52
C ASP A 26 12.93 -1.95 4.93
N LEU A 27 12.25 -3.06 5.25
CA LEU A 27 11.58 -3.23 6.53
C LEU A 27 12.56 -3.39 7.70
N GLU A 28 13.82 -3.75 7.42
CA GLU A 28 14.88 -3.75 8.43
C GLU A 28 15.17 -2.33 8.95
N LYS A 29 15.05 -1.34 8.08
CA LYS A 29 15.29 0.07 8.40
C LYS A 29 14.04 0.79 8.86
N CYS A 30 12.98 0.79 8.03
CA CYS A 30 11.78 1.61 8.29
C CYS A 30 10.80 0.95 9.27
N LYS A 31 10.93 -0.36 9.55
CA LYS A 31 10.05 -1.10 10.46
C LYS A 31 8.54 -0.93 10.17
N GLY A 32 8.17 -0.68 8.92
CA GLY A 32 6.76 -0.57 8.52
C GLY A 32 6.07 0.74 8.94
N VAL A 33 6.81 1.81 9.15
CA VAL A 33 6.34 3.10 9.66
C VAL A 33 5.21 3.75 8.86
N CYS A 34 5.00 3.39 7.60
CA CYS A 34 3.91 3.91 6.75
C CYS A 34 2.50 3.60 7.30
N CYS A 35 2.34 2.64 8.20
CA CYS A 35 1.08 2.36 8.89
C CYS A 35 0.90 3.19 10.18
N VAL A 36 1.94 3.92 10.60
CA VAL A 36 2.02 4.62 11.90
C VAL A 36 2.06 6.14 11.75
N GLU A 37 2.67 6.64 10.68
CA GLU A 37 2.92 8.08 10.45
C GLU A 37 1.88 8.71 9.48
N GLY A 38 0.67 8.17 9.40
CA GLY A 38 -0.40 8.76 8.60
C GLY A 38 -1.06 9.95 9.31
N ASP A 39 -1.51 10.93 8.55
CA ASP A 39 -2.39 12.03 8.98
C ASP A 39 -3.86 11.72 8.67
N ALA A 40 -4.11 10.78 7.79
CA ALA A 40 -5.41 10.17 7.48
C ALA A 40 -5.25 8.65 7.30
N GLY A 41 -6.37 7.93 7.26
CA GLY A 41 -6.39 6.50 6.92
C GLY A 41 -6.00 6.23 5.47
N ALA A 42 -5.82 4.96 5.13
CA ALA A 42 -5.59 4.56 3.75
C ALA A 42 -6.91 4.67 2.95
N PRO A 43 -6.91 5.27 1.74
CA PRO A 43 -8.09 5.28 0.88
C PRO A 43 -8.61 3.87 0.61
N VAL A 44 -9.93 3.69 0.72
CA VAL A 44 -10.62 2.41 0.48
C VAL A 44 -11.87 2.63 -0.36
N THR A 45 -12.29 1.58 -1.05
CA THR A 45 -13.59 1.52 -1.72
C THR A 45 -14.65 0.92 -0.80
N LEU A 46 -15.94 1.06 -1.12
CA LEU A 46 -17.01 0.40 -0.37
C LEU A 46 -16.89 -1.13 -0.40
N ASP A 47 -16.45 -1.70 -1.53
CA ASP A 47 -16.21 -3.13 -1.65
C ASP A 47 -15.07 -3.57 -0.71
N GLU A 48 -13.99 -2.77 -0.62
CA GLU A 48 -12.89 -3.04 0.30
C GLU A 48 -13.30 -2.90 1.77
N VAL A 49 -14.22 -1.99 2.09
CA VAL A 49 -14.81 -1.93 3.45
C VAL A 49 -15.52 -3.23 3.78
N GLY A 50 -16.32 -3.77 2.86
CA GLY A 50 -16.97 -5.08 3.04
C GLY A 50 -15.97 -6.22 3.26
N GLU A 51 -14.85 -6.24 2.51
CA GLU A 51 -13.78 -7.22 2.69
C GLU A 51 -13.07 -7.08 4.05
N ILE A 52 -12.87 -5.84 4.51
CA ILE A 52 -12.31 -5.56 5.83
C ILE A 52 -13.25 -6.05 6.93
N GLU A 53 -14.54 -5.77 6.84
CA GLU A 53 -15.54 -6.22 7.80
C GLU A 53 -15.62 -7.76 7.87
N ASN A 54 -15.57 -8.43 6.73
CA ASN A 54 -15.50 -9.89 6.66
C ASN A 54 -14.25 -10.49 7.31
N ALA A 55 -13.14 -9.75 7.30
CA ALA A 55 -11.89 -10.19 7.92
C ALA A 55 -11.77 -9.79 9.39
N LEU A 56 -12.68 -8.96 9.91
CA LEU A 56 -12.53 -8.31 11.22
C LEU A 56 -12.41 -9.32 12.37
N ASP A 57 -13.26 -10.33 12.40
CA ASP A 57 -13.20 -11.38 13.44
C ASP A 57 -11.86 -12.13 13.46
N ILE A 58 -11.26 -12.31 12.28
CA ILE A 58 -9.99 -13.02 12.12
C ILE A 58 -8.84 -12.20 12.71
N VAL A 59 -8.89 -10.87 12.56
CA VAL A 59 -7.79 -9.97 12.96
C VAL A 59 -8.01 -9.31 14.32
N TRP A 60 -9.21 -9.43 14.90
CA TRP A 60 -9.61 -8.69 16.11
C TRP A 60 -8.62 -8.81 17.26
N SER A 61 -8.13 -10.01 17.51
CA SER A 61 -7.16 -10.28 18.59
C SER A 61 -5.76 -9.67 18.35
N ASP A 62 -5.43 -9.32 17.12
CA ASP A 62 -4.17 -8.68 16.77
C ASP A 62 -4.24 -7.14 16.92
N LEU A 63 -5.46 -6.59 17.06
CA LEU A 63 -5.67 -5.15 17.17
C LEU A 63 -5.46 -4.65 18.61
N SER A 64 -4.92 -3.45 18.75
CA SER A 64 -4.82 -2.80 20.06
C SER A 64 -6.20 -2.47 20.64
N ALA A 65 -6.32 -2.40 21.98
CA ALA A 65 -7.57 -2.01 22.63
C ALA A 65 -8.08 -0.62 22.17
N SER A 66 -7.16 0.29 21.85
CA SER A 66 -7.52 1.60 21.29
C SER A 66 -8.11 1.47 19.88
N ALA A 67 -7.54 0.60 19.04
CA ALA A 67 -8.06 0.34 17.70
C ALA A 67 -9.44 -0.33 17.75
N GLN A 68 -9.63 -1.32 18.60
CA GLN A 68 -10.92 -1.97 18.84
C GLN A 68 -11.98 -0.95 19.28
N SER A 69 -11.64 -0.06 20.23
CA SER A 69 -12.54 1.00 20.69
C SER A 69 -12.90 2.02 19.59
N VAL A 70 -11.98 2.29 18.66
CA VAL A 70 -12.27 3.17 17.51
C VAL A 70 -13.21 2.45 16.55
N ILE A 71 -12.95 1.20 16.23
CA ILE A 71 -13.79 0.40 15.33
C ILE A 71 -15.21 0.25 15.89
N ASP A 72 -15.36 -0.03 17.18
CA ASP A 72 -16.67 -0.16 17.84
C ASP A 72 -17.49 1.15 17.77
N LYS A 73 -16.84 2.30 17.76
CA LYS A 73 -17.52 3.61 17.78
C LYS A 73 -17.83 4.19 16.40
N GLN A 74 -16.93 4.02 15.43
CA GLN A 74 -17.05 4.67 14.12
C GLN A 74 -16.91 3.72 12.93
N GLY A 75 -16.63 2.42 13.18
CA GLY A 75 -16.41 1.44 12.13
C GLY A 75 -14.96 1.38 11.65
N VAL A 76 -14.74 0.52 10.65
CA VAL A 76 -13.41 0.24 10.07
C VAL A 76 -12.91 1.34 9.13
N ALA A 77 -13.82 2.21 8.69
CA ALA A 77 -13.54 3.31 7.75
C ALA A 77 -14.38 4.54 8.10
N TYR A 78 -13.94 5.71 7.64
CA TYR A 78 -14.66 6.99 7.80
C TYR A 78 -14.38 7.87 6.58
N THR A 79 -15.19 8.93 6.41
CA THR A 79 -14.94 9.96 5.41
C THR A 79 -14.06 11.04 6.02
N ASP A 80 -12.92 11.31 5.41
CA ASP A 80 -11.97 12.32 5.87
C ASP A 80 -12.41 13.76 5.51
N GLN A 81 -11.56 14.75 5.80
CA GLN A 81 -11.86 16.16 5.54
C GLN A 81 -11.88 16.53 4.04
N GLU A 82 -11.23 15.71 3.21
CA GLU A 82 -11.21 15.88 1.74
C GLU A 82 -12.41 15.20 1.07
N GLY A 83 -13.20 14.44 1.84
CA GLY A 83 -14.36 13.69 1.35
C GLY A 83 -14.02 12.28 0.88
N ASP A 84 -12.79 11.81 1.09
CA ASP A 84 -12.35 10.48 0.72
C ASP A 84 -12.72 9.46 1.81
N LEU A 85 -13.17 8.27 1.40
CA LEU A 85 -13.38 7.13 2.28
C LEU A 85 -12.03 6.49 2.61
N VAL A 86 -11.68 6.48 3.90
CA VAL A 86 -10.37 6.02 4.38
C VAL A 86 -10.51 5.08 5.57
N THR A 87 -9.53 4.23 5.82
CA THR A 87 -9.52 3.37 7.02
C THR A 87 -9.49 4.21 8.29
N SER A 88 -10.15 3.76 9.35
CA SER A 88 -10.13 4.41 10.66
C SER A 88 -8.72 4.47 11.24
N ILE A 89 -8.44 5.53 12.01
CA ILE A 89 -7.13 5.78 12.63
C ILE A 89 -7.25 6.00 14.14
N VAL A 90 -6.22 5.64 14.87
CA VAL A 90 -6.09 5.80 16.32
C VAL A 90 -5.29 7.07 16.60
N HIS A 91 -5.82 7.94 17.46
CA HIS A 91 -5.16 9.18 17.88
C HIS A 91 -4.71 10.11 16.73
N GLY A 92 -5.43 10.09 15.60
CA GLY A 92 -5.11 10.92 14.45
C GLY A 92 -3.84 10.52 13.68
N LYS A 93 -3.30 9.33 13.89
CA LYS A 93 -2.06 8.84 13.26
C LYS A 93 -2.12 7.39 12.78
N ASN A 94 -2.20 6.45 13.71
CA ASN A 94 -2.01 5.04 13.40
C ASN A 94 -3.25 4.44 12.75
N CYS A 95 -3.10 3.72 11.65
CA CYS A 95 -4.18 2.89 11.12
C CYS A 95 -4.67 1.89 12.19
N VAL A 96 -6.00 1.70 12.32
CA VAL A 96 -6.58 0.74 13.29
C VAL A 96 -6.09 -0.70 13.08
N PHE A 97 -5.64 -1.05 11.88
CA PHE A 97 -5.12 -2.39 11.56
C PHE A 97 -3.61 -2.54 11.83
N THR A 98 -2.99 -1.57 12.52
CA THR A 98 -1.57 -1.64 12.91
C THR A 98 -1.36 -2.68 14.01
N CYS A 99 -0.49 -3.65 13.78
CA CYS A 99 0.04 -4.55 14.77
C CYS A 99 1.57 -4.70 14.60
N TYR A 100 2.21 -5.44 15.48
CA TYR A 100 3.67 -5.57 15.47
C TYR A 100 4.08 -7.05 15.52
N THR A 101 5.19 -7.37 14.85
CA THR A 101 5.85 -8.66 15.02
C THR A 101 6.44 -8.77 16.43
N SER A 102 6.54 -9.98 16.97
CA SER A 102 7.21 -10.21 18.27
C SER A 102 8.67 -9.75 18.23
N GLN A 103 9.21 -9.36 19.37
CA GLN A 103 10.66 -9.09 19.51
C GLN A 103 11.51 -10.36 19.35
N GLU A 104 10.90 -11.52 19.54
CA GLU A 104 11.51 -12.83 19.37
C GLU A 104 11.23 -13.44 17.99
N SER A 105 10.62 -12.68 17.08
CA SER A 105 10.24 -13.14 15.75
C SER A 105 11.46 -13.59 14.95
N THR A 106 11.33 -14.77 14.35
CA THR A 106 12.26 -15.27 13.36
C THR A 106 11.66 -15.17 11.97
N SER A 107 12.48 -15.28 10.93
CA SER A 107 12.01 -15.30 9.53
C SER A 107 11.02 -16.44 9.26
N GLU A 108 11.01 -17.48 10.06
CA GLU A 108 10.11 -18.64 9.94
C GLU A 108 8.73 -18.36 10.54
N THR A 109 8.66 -17.60 11.66
CA THR A 109 7.40 -17.37 12.38
C THR A 109 6.56 -16.23 11.83
N ASP A 110 7.19 -15.18 11.28
CA ASP A 110 6.49 -13.96 10.81
C ASP A 110 6.71 -13.69 9.31
N GLY A 111 6.95 -14.74 8.51
CA GLY A 111 7.05 -14.63 7.05
C GLY A 111 8.19 -13.74 6.57
N GLY A 112 9.34 -13.76 7.25
CA GLY A 112 10.53 -12.98 6.90
C GLY A 112 10.51 -11.53 7.34
N LEU A 113 9.60 -11.14 8.24
CA LEU A 113 9.55 -9.79 8.78
C LEU A 113 10.54 -9.63 9.95
N PRO A 114 11.21 -8.47 10.06
CA PRO A 114 12.11 -8.22 11.18
C PRO A 114 11.39 -8.09 12.52
N PRO A 115 12.07 -8.36 13.65
CA PRO A 115 11.49 -8.17 14.99
C PRO A 115 11.03 -6.73 15.23
N GLY A 116 9.88 -6.58 15.89
CA GLY A 116 9.27 -5.28 16.19
C GLY A 116 8.83 -4.49 14.95
N CYS A 117 8.70 -5.15 13.80
CA CYS A 117 8.20 -4.52 12.58
C CYS A 117 6.70 -4.28 12.69
N CYS A 118 6.27 -3.08 12.34
CA CYS A 118 4.87 -2.79 12.12
C CYS A 118 4.36 -3.53 10.88
N ILE A 119 3.24 -4.19 11.02
CA ILE A 119 2.53 -4.86 9.93
C ILE A 119 1.04 -4.58 10.03
N CYS A 120 0.36 -4.56 8.90
CA CYS A 120 -1.10 -4.56 8.86
C CYS A 120 -1.64 -5.93 9.31
N ALA A 121 -2.57 -5.96 10.27
CA ALA A 121 -3.19 -7.19 10.75
C ALA A 121 -3.90 -7.97 9.63
N LEU A 122 -4.47 -7.27 8.65
CA LEU A 122 -5.06 -7.87 7.44
C LEU A 122 -3.99 -8.59 6.61
N GLU A 123 -2.86 -7.94 6.36
CA GLU A 123 -1.70 -8.54 5.66
C GLU A 123 -1.16 -9.75 6.41
N LYS A 124 -1.07 -9.67 7.75
CA LYS A 124 -0.63 -10.77 8.62
C LYS A 124 -1.57 -11.97 8.51
N ALA A 125 -2.88 -11.75 8.57
CA ALA A 125 -3.89 -12.80 8.41
C ALA A 125 -3.82 -13.46 7.02
N PHE A 126 -3.64 -12.66 5.96
CA PHE A 126 -3.47 -13.17 4.61
C PHE A 126 -2.22 -14.06 4.48
N ARG A 127 -1.06 -13.60 4.97
CA ARG A 127 0.20 -14.36 4.93
C ARG A 127 0.11 -15.66 5.72
N ALA A 128 -0.65 -15.66 6.81
CA ALA A 128 -0.93 -16.86 7.61
C ALA A 128 -1.98 -17.79 6.98
N GLY A 129 -2.52 -17.47 5.79
CA GLY A 129 -3.57 -18.26 5.13
C GLY A 129 -4.91 -18.22 5.80
N LYS A 130 -5.13 -17.33 6.79
CA LYS A 130 -6.40 -17.19 7.53
C LYS A 130 -7.42 -16.34 6.79
N SER A 131 -6.99 -15.47 5.90
CA SER A 131 -7.83 -14.63 5.04
C SER A 131 -7.46 -14.81 3.58
N LYS A 132 -8.45 -14.74 2.68
CA LYS A 132 -8.22 -14.72 1.23
C LYS A 132 -7.95 -13.32 0.70
N TRP A 133 -8.43 -12.32 1.40
CA TRP A 133 -8.21 -10.92 1.07
C TRP A 133 -7.01 -10.36 1.83
N ARG A 134 -6.18 -9.61 1.13
CA ARG A 134 -4.87 -9.22 1.66
C ARG A 134 -4.92 -7.92 2.46
N LYS A 135 -5.26 -6.81 1.83
CA LYS A 135 -5.31 -5.45 2.38
C LYS A 135 -5.82 -4.48 1.32
N PRO A 136 -6.18 -3.23 1.67
CA PRO A 136 -6.58 -2.22 0.70
C PRO A 136 -5.57 -2.04 -0.43
N MET A 137 -6.09 -1.87 -1.65
CA MET A 137 -5.26 -1.71 -2.84
C MET A 137 -4.38 -0.46 -2.76
N SER A 138 -4.85 0.62 -2.13
CA SER A 138 -4.07 1.81 -1.87
C SER A 138 -2.80 1.53 -1.04
N CYS A 139 -2.90 0.64 -0.04
CA CYS A 139 -1.75 0.17 0.74
C CYS A 139 -0.85 -0.79 -0.05
N ALA A 140 -1.45 -1.65 -0.88
CA ALA A 140 -0.69 -2.63 -1.68
C ALA A 140 0.13 -1.95 -2.78
N LEU A 141 -0.37 -0.89 -3.37
CA LEU A 141 0.26 -0.11 -4.43
C LEU A 141 1.24 0.96 -3.91
N TYR A 142 1.22 1.26 -2.60
CA TYR A 142 2.11 2.31 -2.09
C TYR A 142 3.60 2.00 -2.40
N PRO A 143 4.39 2.94 -2.94
CA PRO A 143 4.19 4.39 -3.04
C PRO A 143 3.46 4.90 -4.29
N ILE A 144 2.87 4.06 -5.11
CA ILE A 144 2.01 4.51 -6.22
C ILE A 144 0.66 4.94 -5.65
N ARG A 145 0.28 6.19 -5.92
CA ARG A 145 -1.06 6.73 -5.64
C ARG A 145 -1.93 6.62 -6.87
N VAL A 146 -3.15 6.17 -6.65
CA VAL A 146 -4.19 6.04 -7.68
C VAL A 146 -5.20 7.16 -7.49
N LYS A 147 -5.49 7.91 -8.56
CA LYS A 147 -6.57 8.91 -8.58
C LYS A 147 -7.53 8.57 -9.72
N VAL A 148 -8.81 8.46 -9.38
CA VAL A 148 -9.86 8.25 -10.37
C VAL A 148 -10.40 9.61 -10.80
N PHE A 149 -10.48 9.83 -12.11
CA PHE A 149 -11.05 11.02 -12.72
C PHE A 149 -12.41 10.71 -13.34
N GLY A 150 -13.11 11.74 -13.78
CA GLY A 150 -14.37 11.56 -14.52
C GLY A 150 -14.20 10.70 -15.78
N GLY A 151 -15.26 9.97 -16.16
CA GLY A 151 -15.23 9.12 -17.36
C GLY A 151 -14.44 7.82 -17.23
N GLY A 152 -14.08 7.41 -16.02
CA GLY A 152 -13.34 6.15 -15.79
C GLY A 152 -11.83 6.25 -15.96
N LEU A 153 -11.31 7.43 -16.28
CA LEU A 153 -9.87 7.67 -16.41
C LEU A 153 -9.18 7.53 -15.06
N VAL A 154 -8.06 6.83 -15.01
CA VAL A 154 -7.27 6.59 -13.78
C VAL A 154 -5.88 7.19 -13.94
N GLY A 155 -5.40 7.90 -12.93
CA GLY A 155 -4.04 8.42 -12.86
C GLY A 155 -3.19 7.65 -11.87
N LEU A 156 -1.99 7.29 -12.26
CA LEU A 156 -0.95 6.72 -11.41
C LEU A 156 0.18 7.72 -11.22
N ASN A 157 0.50 8.01 -9.97
CA ASN A 157 1.58 8.91 -9.62
C ASN A 157 2.44 8.34 -8.49
N TYR A 158 3.73 8.64 -8.52
CA TYR A 158 4.67 8.27 -7.46
C TYR A 158 4.60 9.28 -6.31
N ASN A 159 4.37 8.79 -5.10
CA ASN A 159 4.32 9.60 -3.90
C ASN A 159 5.69 9.61 -3.20
N ARG A 160 6.30 10.80 -3.11
CA ARG A 160 7.58 10.98 -2.41
C ARG A 160 7.32 11.30 -0.95
N TRP A 161 7.60 10.35 -0.08
CA TRP A 161 7.45 10.52 1.36
C TRP A 161 8.79 10.29 2.07
N ALA A 162 9.19 11.23 2.91
CA ALA A 162 10.51 11.22 3.55
C ALA A 162 10.78 9.96 4.40
N ILE A 163 9.74 9.33 4.95
CA ILE A 163 9.86 8.08 5.70
C ILE A 163 10.31 6.89 4.85
N CYS A 164 10.21 6.99 3.53
CA CYS A 164 10.61 5.95 2.59
C CYS A 164 12.03 6.13 2.04
N LYS A 165 12.85 7.03 2.60
CA LYS A 165 14.21 7.32 2.12
C LYS A 165 15.09 6.05 1.99
N ASP A 166 14.99 5.13 2.95
CA ASP A 166 15.76 3.88 2.94
C ASP A 166 15.28 2.91 1.86
N ALA A 167 13.98 2.95 1.53
CA ALA A 167 13.41 2.17 0.42
C ALA A 167 13.88 2.70 -0.95
N VAL A 168 14.03 4.02 -1.08
CA VAL A 168 14.60 4.65 -2.29
C VAL A 168 16.06 4.24 -2.45
N LEU A 169 16.89 4.41 -1.41
CA LEU A 169 18.30 4.02 -1.42
C LEU A 169 18.49 2.54 -1.78
N LYS A 170 17.69 1.66 -1.19
CA LYS A 170 17.72 0.23 -1.52
C LYS A 170 17.29 -0.04 -2.97
N GLY A 171 16.26 0.65 -3.44
CA GLY A 171 15.80 0.57 -4.82
C GLY A 171 16.88 1.01 -5.83
N GLU A 172 17.60 2.08 -5.52
CA GLU A 172 18.76 2.56 -6.31
C GLU A 172 19.89 1.54 -6.34
N GLN A 173 20.28 1.00 -5.17
CA GLN A 173 21.32 -0.04 -5.06
C GLN A 173 20.99 -1.29 -5.87
N LEU A 174 19.74 -1.71 -5.86
CA LEU A 174 19.25 -2.88 -6.60
C LEU A 174 18.84 -2.57 -8.04
N ASN A 175 18.85 -1.29 -8.42
CA ASN A 175 18.37 -0.79 -9.72
C ASN A 175 16.95 -1.26 -10.07
N ILE A 176 16.03 -1.25 -9.10
CA ILE A 176 14.66 -1.73 -9.27
C ILE A 176 13.71 -0.54 -9.41
N PRO A 177 13.13 -0.27 -10.61
CA PRO A 177 12.07 0.71 -10.78
C PRO A 177 10.82 0.35 -9.98
N VAL A 178 10.07 1.37 -9.52
CA VAL A 178 8.90 1.16 -8.66
C VAL A 178 7.84 0.26 -9.31
N TYR A 179 7.63 0.36 -10.62
CA TYR A 179 6.66 -0.50 -11.32
C TYR A 179 7.07 -1.99 -11.32
N LYS A 180 8.37 -2.29 -11.35
CA LYS A 180 8.88 -3.65 -11.25
C LYS A 180 8.77 -4.18 -9.81
N PHE A 181 9.06 -3.33 -8.81
CA PHE A 181 8.86 -3.67 -7.40
C PHE A 181 7.40 -3.98 -7.09
N LEU A 182 6.46 -3.22 -7.66
CA LEU A 182 5.02 -3.36 -7.44
C LEU A 182 4.30 -4.21 -8.50
N LYS A 183 5.03 -5.08 -9.23
CA LYS A 183 4.44 -5.96 -10.26
C LYS A 183 3.16 -6.65 -9.78
N GLY A 184 3.22 -7.34 -8.64
CA GLY A 184 2.08 -8.10 -8.12
C GLY A 184 0.84 -7.23 -7.87
N PRO A 185 0.92 -6.15 -7.08
CA PRO A 185 -0.18 -5.21 -6.89
C PRO A 185 -0.71 -4.56 -8.17
N LEU A 186 0.16 -4.21 -9.11
CA LEU A 186 -0.25 -3.66 -10.42
C LEU A 186 -1.04 -4.67 -11.25
N ILE A 187 -0.57 -5.92 -11.30
CA ILE A 187 -1.32 -7.01 -11.97
C ILE A 187 -2.66 -7.24 -11.27
N GLN A 188 -2.69 -7.28 -9.94
CA GLN A 188 -3.92 -7.46 -9.18
C GLN A 188 -4.95 -6.35 -9.47
N ARG A 189 -4.50 -5.11 -9.67
CA ARG A 189 -5.38 -3.96 -9.90
C ARG A 189 -5.82 -3.80 -11.35
N PHE A 190 -4.91 -4.01 -12.30
CA PHE A 190 -5.12 -3.67 -13.72
C PHE A 190 -5.10 -4.88 -14.66
N GLY A 191 -4.70 -6.04 -14.17
CA GLY A 191 -4.57 -7.27 -14.96
C GLY A 191 -3.20 -7.45 -15.59
N GLU A 192 -2.91 -8.69 -15.97
CA GLU A 192 -1.61 -9.09 -16.50
C GLU A 192 -1.32 -8.51 -17.89
N ALA A 193 -2.35 -8.40 -18.74
CA ALA A 193 -2.22 -7.80 -20.06
C ALA A 193 -1.83 -6.33 -19.99
N TRP A 194 -2.46 -5.56 -19.08
CA TRP A 194 -2.12 -4.16 -18.85
C TRP A 194 -0.68 -4.00 -18.32
N TYR A 195 -0.26 -4.86 -17.40
CA TYR A 195 1.11 -4.82 -16.88
C TYR A 195 2.16 -5.17 -17.96
N THR A 196 1.83 -6.06 -18.87
CA THR A 196 2.68 -6.40 -20.03
C THR A 196 2.86 -5.18 -20.93
N GLU A 197 1.76 -4.50 -21.29
CA GLU A 197 1.79 -3.25 -22.05
C GLU A 197 2.60 -2.15 -21.33
N LEU A 198 2.45 -2.03 -19.99
CA LEU A 198 3.27 -1.11 -19.19
C LEU A 198 4.77 -1.39 -19.37
N CYS A 199 5.19 -2.65 -19.37
CA CYS A 199 6.58 -3.05 -19.57
C CYS A 199 7.07 -2.75 -21.00
N GLU A 200 6.25 -3.02 -22.01
CA GLU A 200 6.56 -2.72 -23.42
C GLU A 200 6.74 -1.22 -23.64
N VAL A 201 5.86 -0.40 -23.06
CA VAL A 201 5.97 1.06 -23.09
C VAL A 201 7.25 1.51 -22.39
N ALA A 202 7.58 0.93 -21.22
CA ALA A 202 8.83 1.25 -20.53
C ALA A 202 10.07 1.00 -21.41
N GLU A 203 10.13 -0.16 -22.07
CA GLU A 203 11.23 -0.52 -22.99
C GLU A 203 11.30 0.42 -24.20
N GLN A 204 10.15 0.76 -24.79
CA GLN A 204 10.05 1.63 -25.96
C GLN A 204 10.56 3.05 -25.68
N PHE A 205 10.38 3.56 -24.46
CA PHE A 205 10.87 4.87 -24.03
C PHE A 205 12.26 4.82 -23.36
N GLY A 206 12.88 3.65 -23.27
CA GLY A 206 14.23 3.48 -22.71
C GLY A 206 14.32 3.56 -21.19
N TYR A 207 13.24 3.19 -20.49
CA TYR A 207 13.18 3.14 -19.03
C TYR A 207 13.64 1.80 -18.45
#